data_59b79257a255b8545112afca082a4fe7
#
_entry.id   59b79257a255b8545112afca082a4fe7
#
_cell.length_a   1.000
_cell.length_b   1.000
_cell.length_c   1.000
_cell.angle_alpha   90.00
_cell.angle_beta   90.00
_cell.angle_gamma   90.00
#
_symmetry.space_group_name_H-M   'P 1'
#
loop_
_entity.id
_entity.type
_entity.pdbx_description
1 polymer ?
#
loop_
_entity_poly.entity_id
_entity_poly.type
_entity_poly.pdbx_seq_one_letter_code
_entity_poly.pdbx_strand_id
1 'polypeptide(L)'
;MGRLEQLILGHSRRGMDMLADLLPADFCADAGRFVLSWPRGRVLLITGFYVDGKGETDGPPGTRLLFDALTRLGFSPLVVTDHFCTDYFRTSGLPFVTFGPEAGEEDLRALLDREKPVGLIATER
;
A
#
# COMPACT_ATOMS: atom_id res chain seq x y z
N MET A 1 6.35 -0.66 -23.99
CA MET A 1 6.50 -0.27 -22.56
C MET A 1 6.26 1.23 -22.45
N GLY A 2 5.37 1.64 -21.56
CA GLY A 2 5.02 3.04 -21.34
C GLY A 2 6.17 3.84 -20.71
N ARG A 3 6.06 5.17 -20.75
CA ARG A 3 7.10 6.07 -20.17
C ARG A 3 7.28 5.89 -18.67
N LEU A 4 6.20 5.58 -17.94
CA LEU A 4 6.23 5.40 -16.50
C LEU A 4 6.97 4.11 -16.12
N GLU A 5 6.68 3.03 -16.82
CA GLU A 5 7.35 1.74 -16.66
C GLU A 5 8.85 1.84 -16.94
N GLN A 6 9.23 2.55 -17.99
CA GLN A 6 10.64 2.80 -18.30
C GLN A 6 11.37 3.56 -17.19
N LEU A 7 10.71 4.56 -16.57
CA LEU A 7 11.29 5.29 -15.44
C LEU A 7 11.47 4.39 -14.22
N ILE A 8 10.48 3.56 -13.90
CA ILE A 8 10.53 2.65 -12.73
C ILE A 8 11.66 1.62 -12.93
N LEU A 9 11.70 0.97 -14.10
CA LEU A 9 12.68 -0.09 -14.38
C LEU A 9 14.08 0.47 -14.61
N GLY A 10 14.22 1.64 -15.23
CA GLY A 10 15.51 2.28 -15.53
C GLY A 10 16.33 2.68 -14.31
N HIS A 11 15.70 2.83 -13.15
CA HIS A 11 16.36 3.12 -11.88
C HIS A 11 16.51 1.91 -10.95
N SER A 12 16.12 0.74 -11.41
CA SER A 12 16.21 -0.48 -10.62
C SER A 12 17.66 -0.94 -10.50
N ARG A 13 18.12 -1.09 -9.24
CA ARG A 13 19.44 -1.65 -8.91
C ARG A 13 19.38 -3.09 -8.39
N ARG A 14 18.19 -3.68 -8.29
CA ARG A 14 17.95 -5.01 -7.71
C ARG A 14 17.58 -6.05 -8.76
N GLY A 15 17.98 -5.85 -10.02
CA GLY A 15 17.73 -6.80 -11.10
C GLY A 15 16.28 -6.77 -11.63
N MET A 16 15.49 -5.76 -11.29
CA MET A 16 14.11 -5.63 -11.80
C MET A 16 14.07 -5.39 -13.33
N ASP A 17 15.13 -4.85 -13.89
CA ASP A 17 15.33 -4.71 -15.33
C ASP A 17 15.31 -6.07 -16.05
N MET A 18 15.79 -7.13 -15.40
CA MET A 18 15.72 -8.50 -15.93
C MET A 18 14.29 -9.04 -16.06
N LEU A 19 13.34 -8.45 -15.33
CA LEU A 19 11.94 -8.81 -15.39
C LEU A 19 11.17 -8.04 -16.46
N ALA A 20 11.81 -7.05 -17.09
CA ALA A 20 11.15 -6.15 -18.06
C ALA A 20 10.43 -6.90 -19.19
N ASP A 21 11.04 -7.97 -19.70
CA ASP A 21 10.49 -8.79 -20.77
C ASP A 21 9.34 -9.72 -20.31
N LEU A 22 9.19 -9.90 -18.99
CA LEU A 22 8.14 -10.73 -18.40
C LEU A 22 6.92 -9.91 -17.95
N LEU A 23 7.08 -8.58 -17.87
CA LEU A 23 6.02 -7.69 -17.42
C LEU A 23 5.15 -7.21 -18.61
N PRO A 24 3.84 -6.98 -18.39
CA PRO A 24 3.00 -6.31 -19.38
C PRO A 24 3.59 -4.95 -19.76
N ALA A 25 3.44 -4.54 -21.01
CA ALA A 25 4.03 -3.29 -21.53
C ALA A 25 3.57 -2.05 -20.76
N ASP A 26 2.34 -2.06 -20.25
CA ASP A 26 1.68 -0.95 -19.55
C ASP A 26 1.20 -1.36 -18.17
N PHE A 27 2.04 -2.06 -17.39
CA PHE A 27 1.65 -2.63 -16.09
C PHE A 27 1.18 -1.58 -15.08
N CYS A 28 1.67 -0.35 -15.13
CA CYS A 28 1.18 0.73 -14.27
C CYS A 28 -0.26 1.13 -14.62
N ALA A 29 -0.56 1.23 -15.92
CA ALA A 29 -1.91 1.53 -16.38
C ALA A 29 -2.87 0.37 -16.08
N ASP A 30 -2.39 -0.89 -16.20
CA ASP A 30 -3.17 -2.07 -15.85
C ASP A 30 -3.50 -2.11 -14.37
N ALA A 31 -2.52 -1.84 -13.51
CA ALA A 31 -2.73 -1.72 -12.05
C ALA A 31 -3.74 -0.60 -11.72
N GLY A 32 -3.61 0.56 -12.37
CA GLY A 32 -4.56 1.66 -12.21
C GLY A 32 -5.97 1.28 -12.64
N ARG A 33 -6.15 0.65 -13.80
CA ARG A 33 -7.45 0.15 -14.29
C ARG A 33 -8.05 -0.88 -13.34
N PHE A 34 -7.23 -1.78 -12.82
CA PHE A 34 -7.67 -2.78 -11.85
C PHE A 34 -8.25 -2.13 -10.59
N VAL A 35 -7.53 -1.19 -9.98
CA VAL A 35 -8.03 -0.44 -8.81
C VAL A 35 -9.31 0.34 -9.13
N LEU A 36 -9.37 0.99 -10.29
CA LEU A 36 -10.53 1.76 -10.71
C LEU A 36 -11.77 0.89 -10.99
N SER A 37 -11.59 -0.39 -11.27
CA SER A 37 -12.69 -1.35 -11.47
C SER A 37 -13.38 -1.79 -10.17
N TRP A 38 -12.75 -1.55 -9.02
CA TRP A 38 -13.36 -1.87 -7.72
C TRP A 38 -14.60 -1.02 -7.46
N PRO A 39 -15.64 -1.57 -6.82
CA PRO A 39 -16.74 -0.76 -6.32
C PRO A 39 -16.22 0.26 -5.32
N ARG A 40 -16.85 1.44 -5.23
CA ARG A 40 -16.45 2.44 -4.23
C ARG A 40 -16.74 1.91 -2.83
N GLY A 41 -15.76 1.99 -1.95
CA GLY A 41 -15.84 1.43 -0.61
C GLY A 41 -14.52 1.52 0.14
N ARG A 42 -14.40 0.72 1.19
CA ARG A 42 -13.22 0.63 2.03
C ARG A 42 -12.06 -0.01 1.28
N VAL A 43 -10.89 0.65 1.27
CA VAL A 43 -9.63 0.07 0.77
C VAL A 43 -8.64 0.04 1.93
N LEU A 44 -8.04 -1.11 2.21
CA LEU A 44 -6.98 -1.22 3.20
C LEU A 44 -5.62 -0.98 2.54
N LEU A 45 -4.88 -0.02 3.08
CA LEU A 45 -3.50 0.28 2.70
C LEU A 45 -2.57 -0.34 3.74
N ILE A 46 -1.92 -1.42 3.36
CA ILE A 46 -1.04 -2.17 4.26
C ILE A 46 0.39 -1.66 4.08
N THR A 47 0.96 -1.21 5.17
CA THR A 47 2.35 -0.73 5.23
C THR A 47 2.93 -1.02 6.60
N GLY A 48 4.22 -1.02 6.72
CA GLY A 48 4.92 -1.24 7.96
C GLY A 48 6.01 -2.26 7.75
N PHE A 49 7.20 -1.81 8.01
CA PHE A 49 8.40 -2.61 8.00
C PHE A 49 9.40 -1.98 8.95
N TYR A 50 10.18 -2.75 9.63
CA TYR A 50 11.19 -2.19 10.51
C TYR A 50 12.59 -2.61 10.11
N VAL A 51 13.52 -1.68 10.29
CA VAL A 51 14.97 -1.94 10.16
C VAL A 51 15.63 -1.47 11.44
N ASP A 52 16.32 -2.37 12.12
CA ASP A 52 17.04 -2.08 13.38
C ASP A 52 16.15 -1.42 14.46
N GLY A 53 14.90 -1.87 14.61
CA GLY A 53 13.96 -1.35 15.60
C GLY A 53 13.32 -0.01 15.26
N LYS A 54 13.49 0.49 14.04
CA LYS A 54 12.88 1.73 13.56
C LYS A 54 11.97 1.45 12.37
N GLY A 55 10.93 2.26 12.21
CA GLY A 55 10.06 2.18 11.05
C GLY A 55 10.81 2.52 9.76
N GLU A 56 10.49 1.81 8.68
CA GLU A 56 10.95 2.11 7.32
C GLU A 56 10.53 3.52 6.90
N THR A 57 11.31 4.17 6.05
CA THR A 57 11.14 5.60 5.76
C THR A 57 10.41 5.91 4.45
N ASP A 58 10.28 4.96 3.54
CA ASP A 58 9.66 5.17 2.22
C ASP A 58 8.22 4.61 2.10
N GLY A 59 7.89 3.53 2.77
CA GLY A 59 6.53 2.98 2.80
C GLY A 59 5.47 3.97 3.29
N PRO A 60 5.63 4.60 4.47
CA PRO A 60 4.62 5.52 4.99
C PRO A 60 4.33 6.74 4.11
N PRO A 61 5.32 7.45 3.52
CA PRO A 61 5.04 8.52 2.56
C PRO A 61 4.34 8.04 1.30
N GLY A 62 4.72 6.89 0.74
CA GLY A 62 4.05 6.27 -0.40
C GLY A 62 2.59 5.94 -0.09
N THR A 63 2.33 5.40 1.10
CA THR A 63 0.98 5.12 1.60
C THR A 63 0.15 6.40 1.72
N ARG A 64 0.75 7.51 2.18
CA ARG A 64 0.08 8.81 2.24
C ARG A 64 -0.37 9.28 0.86
N LEU A 65 0.49 9.19 -0.14
CA LEU A 65 0.14 9.58 -1.52
C LEU A 65 -0.99 8.72 -2.09
N LEU A 66 -0.96 7.41 -1.85
CA LEU A 66 -2.04 6.50 -2.25
C LEU A 66 -3.34 6.82 -1.51
N PHE A 67 -3.28 7.12 -0.22
CA PHE A 67 -4.45 7.52 0.58
C PHE A 67 -5.13 8.73 -0.03
N ASP A 68 -4.37 9.79 -0.32
CA ASP A 68 -4.90 11.03 -0.88
C ASP A 68 -5.48 10.79 -2.28
N ALA A 69 -4.81 9.99 -3.12
CA ALA A 69 -5.30 9.64 -4.45
C ALA A 69 -6.61 8.84 -4.41
N LEU A 70 -6.68 7.79 -3.59
CA LEU A 70 -7.87 6.97 -3.42
C LEU A 70 -9.05 7.76 -2.86
N THR A 71 -8.80 8.64 -1.91
CA THR A 71 -9.83 9.54 -1.37
C THR A 71 -10.42 10.43 -2.46
N ARG A 72 -9.58 11.03 -3.29
CA ARG A 72 -10.04 11.85 -4.43
C ARG A 72 -10.82 11.05 -5.48
N LEU A 73 -10.54 9.77 -5.60
CA LEU A 73 -11.26 8.83 -6.48
C LEU A 73 -12.57 8.30 -5.86
N GLY A 74 -12.92 8.74 -4.65
CA GLY A 74 -14.17 8.37 -3.97
C GLY A 74 -14.12 7.06 -3.21
N PHE A 75 -12.94 6.51 -2.94
CA PHE A 75 -12.76 5.40 -2.01
C PHE A 75 -12.65 5.90 -0.56
N SER A 76 -12.75 4.99 0.39
CA SER A 76 -12.56 5.24 1.83
C SER A 76 -11.34 4.46 2.33
N PRO A 77 -10.11 4.96 2.11
CA PRO A 77 -8.92 4.24 2.53
C PRO A 77 -8.76 4.22 4.05
N LEU A 78 -8.18 3.13 4.55
CA LEU A 78 -7.77 2.93 5.94
C LEU A 78 -6.37 2.33 5.95
N VAL A 79 -5.45 2.94 6.68
CA VAL A 79 -4.09 2.42 6.82
C VAL A 79 -4.06 1.28 7.83
N VAL A 80 -3.38 0.21 7.50
CA VAL A 80 -3.07 -0.90 8.41
C VAL A 80 -1.55 -0.96 8.53
N THR A 81 -1.05 -0.79 9.73
CA THR A 81 0.40 -0.66 9.97
C THR A 81 0.84 -1.42 11.22
N ASP A 82 2.14 -1.50 11.43
CA ASP A 82 2.74 -2.01 12.65
C ASP A 82 2.99 -0.90 13.69
N HIS A 83 3.45 -1.30 14.87
CA HIS A 83 3.71 -0.36 15.95
C HIS A 83 4.92 0.56 15.70
N PHE A 84 5.86 0.19 14.83
CA PHE A 84 7.03 1.01 14.50
C PHE A 84 6.67 2.24 13.65
N CYS A 85 5.66 2.12 12.79
CA CYS A 85 5.19 3.20 11.92
C CYS A 85 4.01 3.99 12.50
N THR A 86 3.49 3.61 13.67
CA THR A 86 2.30 4.22 14.30
C THR A 86 2.44 5.73 14.48
N ASP A 87 3.60 6.21 14.94
CA ASP A 87 3.80 7.64 15.22
C ASP A 87 3.74 8.49 13.96
N TYR A 88 4.21 7.97 12.84
CA TYR A 88 4.06 8.66 11.55
C TYR A 88 2.59 8.89 11.20
N PHE A 89 1.76 7.84 11.30
CA PHE A 89 0.33 7.96 10.94
C PHE A 89 -0.46 8.78 11.96
N ARG A 90 -0.12 8.69 13.24
CA ARG A 90 -0.71 9.55 14.26
C ARG A 90 -0.44 11.04 13.99
N THR A 91 0.78 11.38 13.61
CA THR A 91 1.18 12.76 13.29
C THR A 91 0.57 13.22 11.97
N SER A 92 0.44 12.32 10.99
CA SER A 92 -0.14 12.65 9.67
C SER A 92 -1.65 12.87 9.69
N GLY A 93 -2.34 12.48 10.77
CA GLY A 93 -3.79 12.59 10.90
C GLY A 93 -4.61 11.66 10.01
N LEU A 94 -3.97 10.65 9.41
CA LEU A 94 -4.68 9.64 8.63
C LEU A 94 -5.37 8.62 9.55
N PRO A 95 -6.55 8.09 9.20
CA PRO A 95 -7.14 6.96 9.91
C PRO A 95 -6.28 5.72 9.74
N PHE A 96 -5.94 5.07 10.83
CA PHE A 96 -5.12 3.85 10.82
C PHE A 96 -5.51 2.87 11.92
N VAL A 97 -5.14 1.61 11.69
CA VAL A 97 -5.18 0.52 12.66
C VAL A 97 -3.77 -0.03 12.80
N THR A 98 -3.35 -0.28 14.03
CA THR A 98 -2.03 -0.86 14.34
C THR A 98 -2.17 -2.30 14.77
N PHE A 99 -1.34 -3.17 14.21
CA PHE A 99 -1.13 -4.52 14.69
C PHE A 99 0.19 -4.62 15.45
N GLY A 100 0.13 -5.21 16.65
CA GLY A 100 1.33 -5.54 17.44
C GLY A 100 1.96 -6.86 16.98
N PRO A 101 3.13 -7.21 17.53
CA PRO A 101 3.84 -8.45 17.18
C PRO A 101 3.07 -9.72 17.56
N GLU A 102 2.15 -9.63 18.51
CA GLU A 102 1.28 -10.72 18.96
C GLU A 102 0.01 -10.88 18.11
N ALA A 103 -0.25 -9.96 17.17
CA ALA A 103 -1.44 -10.02 16.34
C ALA A 103 -1.43 -11.26 15.44
N GLY A 104 -2.53 -11.98 15.45
CA GLY A 104 -2.71 -13.23 14.72
C GLY A 104 -3.78 -13.17 13.65
N GLU A 105 -4.11 -14.36 13.13
CA GLU A 105 -5.12 -14.51 12.09
C GLU A 105 -6.51 -14.03 12.53
N GLU A 106 -6.87 -14.24 13.81
CA GLU A 106 -8.17 -13.82 14.35
C GLU A 106 -8.33 -12.30 14.33
N ASP A 107 -7.28 -11.54 14.65
CA ASP A 107 -7.29 -10.08 14.62
C ASP A 107 -7.49 -9.57 13.18
N LEU A 108 -6.81 -10.21 12.23
CA LEU A 108 -6.96 -9.89 10.82
C LEU A 108 -8.38 -10.20 10.32
N ARG A 109 -8.93 -11.35 10.67
CA ARG A 109 -10.32 -11.72 10.33
C ARG A 109 -11.30 -10.71 10.91
N ALA A 110 -11.16 -10.34 12.18
CA ALA A 110 -12.00 -9.34 12.82
C ALA A 110 -11.94 -7.98 12.10
N LEU A 111 -10.75 -7.56 11.66
CA LEU A 111 -10.59 -6.35 10.86
C LEU A 111 -11.34 -6.46 9.51
N LEU A 112 -11.16 -7.55 8.79
CA LEU A 112 -11.79 -7.77 7.49
C LEU A 112 -13.32 -7.82 7.60
N ASP A 113 -13.85 -8.49 8.63
CA ASP A 113 -15.28 -8.60 8.89
C ASP A 113 -15.90 -7.24 9.25
N ARG A 114 -15.17 -6.42 9.99
CA ARG A 114 -15.60 -5.08 10.38
C ARG A 114 -15.57 -4.10 9.22
N GLU A 115 -14.46 -4.04 8.51
CA GLU A 115 -14.23 -3.04 7.47
C GLU A 115 -14.81 -3.43 6.10
N LYS A 116 -14.99 -4.72 5.83
CA LYS A 116 -15.49 -5.29 4.57
C LYS A 116 -14.85 -4.63 3.35
N PRO A 117 -13.52 -4.67 3.24
CA PRO A 117 -12.81 -3.93 2.20
C PRO A 117 -13.14 -4.46 0.81
N VAL A 118 -13.22 -3.55 -0.16
CA VAL A 118 -13.35 -3.88 -1.58
C VAL A 118 -12.01 -4.19 -2.23
N GLY A 119 -10.91 -3.83 -1.58
CA GLY A 119 -9.56 -4.07 -2.05
C GLY A 119 -8.50 -3.85 -0.98
N LEU A 120 -7.33 -4.44 -1.24
CA LEU A 120 -6.13 -4.35 -0.40
C LEU A 120 -4.98 -3.88 -1.28
N ILE A 121 -4.20 -2.92 -0.79
CA ILE A 121 -2.96 -2.48 -1.44
C ILE A 121 -1.85 -2.54 -0.38
N ALA A 122 -0.83 -3.36 -0.63
CA ALA A 122 0.37 -3.39 0.18
C ALA A 122 1.44 -2.53 -0.47
N THR A 123 1.95 -1.53 0.23
CA THR A 123 3.00 -0.63 -0.27
C THR A 123 4.38 -1.15 0.05
N GLU A 124 4.54 -1.74 1.21
CA GLU A 124 5.80 -2.33 1.63
C GLU A 124 5.57 -3.26 2.82
N ARG A 125 5.93 -4.53 2.63
CA ARG A 125 5.97 -5.52 3.70
C ARG A 125 6.62 -6.83 3.23
#